data_db51f1263e2498b364541a2d0378247a
#
_entry.id   db51f1263e2498b364541a2d0378247a
#
_cell.length_a   1.000
_cell.length_b   1.000
_cell.length_c   1.000
_cell.angle_alpha   90.00
_cell.angle_beta   90.00
_cell.angle_gamma   90.00
#
_symmetry.space_group_name_H-M   'P 1'
#
loop_
_entity.id
_entity.type
_entity.pdbx_description
1 polymer ?
#
loop_
_entity_poly.entity_id
_entity_poly.type
_entity_poly.pdbx_seq_one_letter_code
_entity_poly.pdbx_strand_id
1 'polypeptide(L)'
;FFFSSRRRHTRFKCDWSSDVCSSDLRDREIAQPAGGCLVRPVINFLHCPMSSASDFMLFTGNANPVLAQEIASHLGTELGQAHVGRFSDGEVTVELMQNVRARDVFVIQSTCAPTNENLMELLIMVDALKRASAERISAVIPYFGYARQDRRPRSTRVPISAKVVANLLQTVGVARVLTMDLHADQIQGFFDIPVDNIYASPVLLGDLRQKNYDDLIVVSPDVGGVVRARALAKQLGCDLAIIDKRRPKANVSEVMHVIGEIEGRNCVIMDDMIDTAGTLVKAAEVLKERGAKKVYAYCTHPIFSGPAIERITQGSALDEVVITNTIPLSDAASQCGKIRQLSVASLIAETISRIAKGESVMSLFSDQEQLF
;
A
#
# COMPACT_ATOMS: atom_id res chain seq x y z
N PHE A 1 -46.71 32.51 13.34
CA PHE A 1 -46.29 32.73 14.72
C PHE A 1 -44.78 32.99 14.73
N PHE A 2 -44.41 34.26 14.96
CA PHE A 2 -43.05 34.75 15.15
C PHE A 2 -42.56 34.40 16.55
N PHE A 3 -41.33 33.85 16.65
CA PHE A 3 -40.51 34.03 17.85
C PHE A 3 -39.10 34.43 17.49
N SER A 4 -38.79 35.69 17.77
CA SER A 4 -37.48 36.30 17.76
C SER A 4 -36.67 35.85 18.98
N SER A 5 -35.46 35.37 18.80
CA SER A 5 -34.49 35.22 19.88
C SER A 5 -33.16 35.85 19.47
N ARG A 6 -32.89 37.02 20.03
CA ARG A 6 -31.62 37.75 19.97
C ARG A 6 -30.55 36.95 20.72
N ARG A 7 -29.44 36.54 20.06
CA ARG A 7 -28.20 36.14 20.74
C ARG A 7 -27.20 37.30 20.68
N ARG A 8 -26.73 37.69 21.88
CA ARG A 8 -25.70 38.70 22.11
C ARG A 8 -24.35 38.10 21.66
N HIS A 9 -23.64 38.84 20.80
CA HIS A 9 -22.23 38.64 20.53
C HIS A 9 -21.39 39.27 21.63
N THR A 10 -20.64 38.47 22.36
CA THR A 10 -19.47 38.92 23.12
C THR A 10 -18.23 38.72 22.28
N ARG A 11 -17.67 39.83 21.80
CA ARG A 11 -16.35 39.88 21.17
C ARG A 11 -15.29 39.81 22.26
N PHE A 12 -14.45 38.77 22.23
CA PHE A 12 -13.16 38.82 22.90
C PHE A 12 -12.13 39.39 21.89
N LYS A 13 -11.58 40.56 22.21
CA LYS A 13 -10.38 41.12 21.61
C LYS A 13 -9.20 40.51 22.36
N CYS A 14 -8.31 39.85 21.65
CA CYS A 14 -6.94 39.59 22.09
C CYS A 14 -6.03 40.59 21.37
N ASP A 15 -5.50 41.56 22.12
CA ASP A 15 -4.42 42.41 21.65
C ASP A 15 -3.09 41.65 21.74
N TRP A 16 -2.41 41.54 20.62
CA TRP A 16 -1.01 41.16 20.58
C TRP A 16 -0.16 42.44 20.62
N SER A 17 0.55 42.66 21.70
CA SER A 17 1.69 43.57 21.71
C SER A 17 2.95 42.77 22.02
N SER A 18 3.82 42.77 21.02
CA SER A 18 5.25 42.47 21.16
C SER A 18 5.88 43.43 22.13
N ASP A 19 6.76 42.95 23.00
CA ASP A 19 8.06 43.55 23.28
C ASP A 19 8.76 42.82 24.44
N VAL A 20 9.99 42.57 24.19
CA VAL A 20 11.24 42.91 24.82
C VAL A 20 12.05 41.77 25.45
N CYS A 21 13.09 41.53 24.73
CA CYS A 21 14.52 41.29 25.05
C CYS A 21 15.02 41.26 26.50
N SER A 22 15.84 40.25 26.67
CA SER A 22 17.24 40.23 27.15
C SER A 22 17.54 40.42 28.65
N SER A 23 18.40 39.49 29.03
CA SER A 23 19.50 39.61 29.99
C SER A 23 19.16 39.80 31.47
N ASP A 24 19.47 38.78 32.27
CA ASP A 24 20.55 38.84 33.27
C ASP A 24 20.67 37.52 34.05
N LEU A 25 21.67 36.77 33.68
CA LEU A 25 22.26 35.73 34.52
C LEU A 25 23.23 36.43 35.48
N ARG A 26 22.99 36.41 36.76
CA ARG A 26 24.04 36.50 37.79
C ARG A 26 23.69 35.72 39.03
N ASP A 27 24.51 34.77 39.28
CA ASP A 27 25.01 34.18 40.54
C ASP A 27 24.16 34.42 41.81
N ARG A 28 23.63 33.35 42.34
CA ARG A 28 23.44 33.20 43.78
C ARG A 28 23.95 31.83 44.23
N GLU A 29 25.10 31.87 44.90
CA GLU A 29 25.56 30.84 45.82
C GLU A 29 24.49 30.56 46.87
N ILE A 30 24.17 29.28 47.06
CA ILE A 30 23.39 28.80 48.19
C ILE A 30 24.28 27.83 49.00
N ALA A 31 24.55 28.26 50.22
CA ALA A 31 25.29 27.54 51.23
C ALA A 31 24.64 26.17 51.56
N GLN A 32 25.50 25.18 51.81
CA GLN A 32 25.14 23.89 52.36
C GLN A 32 24.87 23.99 53.88
N PRO A 33 23.88 23.25 54.41
CA PRO A 33 23.96 22.80 55.80
C PRO A 33 24.30 21.30 55.88
N ALA A 34 25.22 21.05 56.81
CA ALA A 34 25.73 19.75 57.19
C ALA A 34 24.68 18.87 57.91
N GLY A 35 24.74 17.56 57.72
CA GLY A 35 24.39 16.59 58.72
C GLY A 35 23.12 15.73 58.41
N GLY A 36 23.32 14.42 58.28
CA GLY A 36 22.23 13.47 58.39
C GLY A 36 22.19 12.37 57.34
N CYS A 37 22.97 11.34 57.54
CA CYS A 37 22.94 10.11 56.80
C CYS A 37 21.58 9.38 56.98
N LEU A 38 20.74 9.36 55.93
CA LEU A 38 19.64 8.44 55.78
C LEU A 38 19.83 7.70 54.45
N VAL A 39 20.40 6.52 54.54
CA VAL A 39 20.53 5.55 53.46
C VAL A 39 19.12 5.12 53.02
N ARG A 40 18.65 5.63 51.93
CA ARG A 40 17.49 5.04 51.21
C ARG A 40 17.98 3.85 50.42
N PRO A 41 17.30 2.70 50.46
CA PRO A 41 17.67 1.55 49.62
C PRO A 41 17.50 1.95 48.15
N VAL A 42 18.58 1.86 47.40
CA VAL A 42 18.59 1.91 45.95
C VAL A 42 17.86 0.66 45.48
N ILE A 43 16.64 0.83 45.01
CA ILE A 43 15.96 -0.23 44.27
C ILE A 43 16.74 -0.39 42.97
N ASN A 44 17.62 -1.38 42.95
CA ASN A 44 18.22 -1.88 41.72
C ASN A 44 17.07 -2.40 40.84
N PHE A 45 16.67 -1.62 39.85
CA PHE A 45 15.99 -2.17 38.71
C PHE A 45 16.97 -3.15 38.04
N LEU A 46 16.82 -4.41 38.38
CA LEU A 46 17.42 -5.51 37.66
C LEU A 46 17.09 -5.30 36.19
N HIS A 47 18.13 -5.03 35.40
CA HIS A 47 18.09 -5.16 33.95
C HIS A 47 17.60 -6.58 33.66
N CYS A 48 16.32 -6.71 33.34
CA CYS A 48 15.81 -7.91 32.69
C CYS A 48 16.51 -7.96 31.32
N PRO A 49 17.26 -9.02 30.99
CA PRO A 49 17.85 -9.11 29.66
C PRO A 49 16.69 -9.09 28.66
N MET A 50 16.66 -8.10 27.79
CA MET A 50 15.72 -8.03 26.69
C MET A 50 15.91 -9.30 25.87
N SER A 51 14.92 -10.19 25.97
CA SER A 51 14.83 -11.33 25.06
C SER A 51 14.69 -10.77 23.67
N SER A 52 15.41 -11.30 22.70
CA SER A 52 15.35 -10.98 21.28
C SER A 52 14.06 -11.51 20.61
N ALA A 53 12.94 -11.42 21.30
CA ALA A 53 11.63 -11.62 20.71
C ALA A 53 11.25 -10.30 20.02
N SER A 54 10.84 -10.36 18.77
CA SER A 54 10.34 -9.20 18.01
C SER A 54 9.36 -8.40 18.86
N ASP A 55 9.61 -7.08 19.00
CA ASP A 55 8.79 -6.21 19.84
C ASP A 55 7.36 -6.00 19.30
N PHE A 56 6.99 -6.70 18.23
CA PHE A 56 5.69 -6.60 17.57
C PHE A 56 5.06 -7.98 17.33
N MET A 57 3.76 -7.98 17.06
CA MET A 57 2.97 -9.17 16.70
C MET A 57 2.37 -9.00 15.31
N LEU A 58 2.27 -10.10 14.56
CA LEU A 58 1.63 -10.14 13.25
C LEU A 58 0.29 -10.88 13.36
N PHE A 59 -0.75 -10.32 12.78
CA PHE A 59 -2.04 -10.99 12.57
C PHE A 59 -2.42 -10.94 11.11
N THR A 60 -3.26 -11.86 10.67
CA THR A 60 -3.80 -11.87 9.31
C THR A 60 -5.30 -12.09 9.32
N GLY A 61 -5.99 -11.43 8.39
CA GLY A 61 -7.34 -11.84 8.02
C GLY A 61 -7.30 -12.92 6.94
N ASN A 62 -8.46 -13.19 6.34
CA ASN A 62 -8.65 -14.32 5.42
C ASN A 62 -8.32 -14.00 3.95
N ALA A 63 -8.02 -12.73 3.60
CA ALA A 63 -7.85 -12.34 2.21
C ALA A 63 -6.65 -12.99 1.53
N ASN A 64 -5.51 -13.11 2.25
CA ASN A 64 -4.28 -13.69 1.69
C ASN A 64 -3.38 -14.29 2.77
N PRO A 65 -3.78 -15.40 3.39
CA PRO A 65 -3.02 -16.03 4.48
C PRO A 65 -1.66 -16.57 4.00
N VAL A 66 -1.54 -16.95 2.74
CA VAL A 66 -0.27 -17.44 2.15
C VAL A 66 0.79 -16.34 2.18
N LEU A 67 0.46 -15.14 1.68
CA LEU A 67 1.37 -14.00 1.73
C LEU A 67 1.73 -13.62 3.18
N ALA A 68 0.75 -13.64 4.09
CA ALA A 68 1.00 -13.34 5.50
C ALA A 68 1.97 -14.33 6.14
N GLN A 69 1.85 -15.63 5.82
CA GLN A 69 2.77 -16.66 6.29
C GLN A 69 4.18 -16.50 5.71
N GLU A 70 4.29 -16.15 4.43
CA GLU A 70 5.58 -15.83 3.81
C GLU A 70 6.24 -14.62 4.50
N ILE A 71 5.49 -13.56 4.78
CA ILE A 71 5.97 -12.37 5.50
C ILE A 71 6.48 -12.76 6.90
N ALA A 72 5.70 -13.54 7.66
CA ALA A 72 6.08 -14.02 8.99
C ALA A 72 7.37 -14.84 8.93
N SER A 73 7.51 -15.71 7.93
CA SER A 73 8.71 -16.53 7.72
C SER A 73 9.95 -15.66 7.43
N HIS A 74 9.83 -14.62 6.60
CA HIS A 74 10.92 -13.67 6.35
C HIS A 74 11.33 -12.87 7.59
N LEU A 75 10.40 -12.58 8.48
CA LEU A 75 10.65 -11.89 9.75
C LEU A 75 11.17 -12.82 10.85
N GLY A 76 11.21 -14.15 10.61
CA GLY A 76 11.59 -15.14 11.63
C GLY A 76 10.63 -15.18 12.81
N THR A 77 9.34 -14.89 12.58
CA THR A 77 8.30 -14.88 13.61
C THR A 77 7.09 -15.70 13.16
N GLU A 78 6.14 -15.89 14.07
CA GLU A 78 4.87 -16.58 13.78
C GLU A 78 3.73 -15.59 13.69
N LEU A 79 2.67 -15.97 12.97
CA LEU A 79 1.41 -15.24 12.99
C LEU A 79 0.72 -15.40 14.33
N GLY A 80 0.19 -14.31 14.86
CA GLY A 80 -0.62 -14.30 16.06
C GLY A 80 -1.89 -15.13 15.88
N GLN A 81 -2.28 -15.83 16.95
CA GLN A 81 -3.45 -16.69 16.94
C GLN A 81 -4.73 -15.86 17.09
N ALA A 82 -5.56 -15.89 16.07
CA ALA A 82 -6.90 -15.30 16.06
C ALA A 82 -7.85 -16.19 15.26
N HIS A 83 -9.07 -16.30 15.74
CA HIS A 83 -10.16 -16.87 14.94
C HIS A 83 -10.85 -15.74 14.20
N VAL A 84 -10.82 -15.74 12.87
CA VAL A 84 -11.52 -14.83 11.99
C VAL A 84 -12.52 -15.64 11.17
N GLY A 85 -13.78 -15.49 11.47
CA GLY A 85 -14.85 -16.31 10.92
C GLY A 85 -16.10 -15.49 10.61
N ARG A 86 -17.21 -16.21 10.43
CA ARG A 86 -18.53 -15.62 10.16
C ARG A 86 -19.61 -16.31 11.00
N PHE A 87 -20.57 -15.53 11.44
CA PHE A 87 -21.83 -16.06 11.92
C PHE A 87 -22.66 -16.63 10.78
N SER A 88 -23.73 -17.35 11.11
CA SER A 88 -24.60 -18.01 10.13
C SER A 88 -25.31 -17.04 9.17
N ASP A 89 -25.48 -15.78 9.58
CA ASP A 89 -26.05 -14.68 8.79
C ASP A 89 -25.02 -13.94 7.93
N GLY A 90 -23.71 -14.31 8.05
CA GLY A 90 -22.61 -13.76 7.28
C GLY A 90 -21.84 -12.61 7.96
N GLU A 91 -22.27 -12.17 9.16
CA GLU A 91 -21.52 -11.18 9.91
C GLU A 91 -20.15 -11.72 10.32
N VAL A 92 -19.13 -10.84 10.25
CA VAL A 92 -17.75 -11.19 10.61
C VAL A 92 -17.62 -11.32 12.13
N THR A 93 -16.98 -12.40 12.58
CA THR A 93 -16.59 -12.60 13.99
C THR A 93 -15.10 -12.72 14.12
N VAL A 94 -14.53 -12.10 15.17
CA VAL A 94 -13.10 -12.15 15.47
C VAL A 94 -12.89 -12.45 16.94
N GLU A 95 -12.05 -13.42 17.23
CA GLU A 95 -11.59 -13.74 18.59
C GLU A 95 -10.06 -13.81 18.62
N LEU A 96 -9.43 -13.01 19.48
CA LEU A 96 -7.99 -13.01 19.69
C LEU A 96 -7.64 -14.10 20.74
N MET A 97 -6.77 -15.02 20.36
CA MET A 97 -6.36 -16.14 21.22
C MET A 97 -5.07 -15.88 21.99
N GLN A 98 -4.49 -14.68 21.84
CA GLN A 98 -3.22 -14.28 22.47
C GLN A 98 -3.35 -12.91 23.14
N ASN A 99 -2.51 -12.69 24.15
CA ASN A 99 -2.42 -11.40 24.83
C ASN A 99 -1.64 -10.40 23.96
N VAL A 100 -2.31 -9.31 23.56
CA VAL A 100 -1.75 -8.23 22.75
C VAL A 100 -1.54 -6.92 23.51
N ARG A 101 -1.77 -6.91 24.84
CA ARG A 101 -1.67 -5.72 25.67
C ARG A 101 -0.29 -5.06 25.59
N ALA A 102 -0.28 -3.75 25.34
CA ALA A 102 0.93 -2.94 25.20
C ALA A 102 1.92 -3.47 24.13
N ARG A 103 1.39 -4.13 23.08
CA ARG A 103 2.17 -4.60 21.94
C ARG A 103 1.90 -3.77 20.70
N ASP A 104 2.92 -3.55 19.89
CA ASP A 104 2.78 -3.13 18.51
C ASP A 104 2.22 -4.30 17.68
N VAL A 105 1.18 -4.04 16.92
CA VAL A 105 0.51 -5.07 16.13
C VAL A 105 0.42 -4.66 14.68
N PHE A 106 0.82 -5.54 13.77
CA PHE A 106 0.60 -5.41 12.34
C PHE A 106 -0.49 -6.38 11.90
N VAL A 107 -1.52 -5.87 11.25
CA VAL A 107 -2.62 -6.67 10.68
C VAL A 107 -2.46 -6.72 9.17
N ILE A 108 -2.18 -7.90 8.62
CA ILE A 108 -1.98 -8.11 7.18
C ILE A 108 -3.32 -8.51 6.56
N GLN A 109 -3.87 -7.66 5.69
CA GLN A 109 -5.13 -7.92 5.02
C GLN A 109 -5.24 -7.14 3.72
N SER A 110 -5.17 -7.81 2.57
CA SER A 110 -5.55 -7.20 1.29
C SER A 110 -7.04 -6.95 1.24
N THR A 111 -7.46 -5.75 0.78
CA THR A 111 -8.88 -5.44 0.62
C THR A 111 -9.34 -5.71 -0.83
N CYS A 112 -8.90 -6.87 -1.38
CA CYS A 112 -9.31 -7.41 -2.67
C CYS A 112 -10.71 -8.07 -2.59
N ALA A 113 -11.18 -8.60 -3.70
CA ALA A 113 -12.44 -9.34 -3.72
C ALA A 113 -12.40 -10.60 -2.82
N PRO A 114 -13.47 -10.82 -2.04
CA PRO A 114 -14.70 -10.05 -1.86
C PRO A 114 -14.43 -8.78 -1.02
N THR A 115 -14.38 -7.62 -1.69
CA THR A 115 -13.80 -6.39 -1.16
C THR A 115 -14.46 -5.87 0.11
N ASN A 116 -15.80 -5.91 0.17
CA ASN A 116 -16.54 -5.41 1.34
C ASN A 116 -16.27 -6.28 2.56
N GLU A 117 -16.18 -7.56 2.36
CA GLU A 117 -15.96 -8.55 3.40
C GLU A 117 -14.54 -8.45 3.97
N ASN A 118 -13.54 -8.41 3.10
CA ASN A 118 -12.15 -8.27 3.50
C ASN A 118 -11.87 -6.93 4.19
N LEU A 119 -12.53 -5.86 3.75
CA LEU A 119 -12.47 -4.58 4.45
C LEU A 119 -13.12 -4.65 5.83
N MET A 120 -14.31 -5.28 5.94
CA MET A 120 -14.99 -5.40 7.22
C MET A 120 -14.21 -6.28 8.20
N GLU A 121 -13.60 -7.38 7.73
CA GLU A 121 -12.69 -8.20 8.55
C GLU A 121 -11.58 -7.36 9.16
N LEU A 122 -10.90 -6.56 8.33
CA LEU A 122 -9.83 -5.67 8.80
C LEU A 122 -10.33 -4.71 9.88
N LEU A 123 -11.48 -4.06 9.66
CA LEU A 123 -12.04 -3.09 10.62
C LEU A 123 -12.38 -3.76 11.96
N ILE A 124 -13.01 -4.93 11.93
CA ILE A 124 -13.39 -5.66 13.15
C ILE A 124 -12.16 -6.21 13.88
N MET A 125 -11.14 -6.69 13.15
CA MET A 125 -9.87 -7.10 13.75
C MET A 125 -9.18 -5.95 14.48
N VAL A 126 -9.16 -4.77 13.87
CA VAL A 126 -8.58 -3.56 14.49
C VAL A 126 -9.35 -3.18 15.77
N ASP A 127 -10.68 -3.21 15.76
CA ASP A 127 -11.48 -2.93 16.97
C ASP A 127 -11.21 -3.97 18.07
N ALA A 128 -11.13 -5.26 17.74
CA ALA A 128 -10.80 -6.32 18.69
C ALA A 128 -9.42 -6.09 19.34
N LEU A 129 -8.40 -5.78 18.55
CA LEU A 129 -7.04 -5.48 19.03
C LEU A 129 -7.01 -4.24 19.92
N LYS A 130 -7.72 -3.18 19.54
CA LYS A 130 -7.85 -1.95 20.32
C LYS A 130 -8.51 -2.21 21.68
N ARG A 131 -9.60 -3.00 21.70
CA ARG A 131 -10.27 -3.40 22.96
C ARG A 131 -9.42 -4.32 23.82
N ALA A 132 -8.54 -5.12 23.21
CA ALA A 132 -7.56 -5.94 23.92
C ALA A 132 -6.33 -5.14 24.38
N SER A 133 -6.34 -3.81 24.22
CA SER A 133 -5.30 -2.87 24.65
C SER A 133 -3.96 -3.05 23.91
N ALA A 134 -3.98 -3.37 22.62
CA ALA A 134 -2.81 -3.20 21.78
C ALA A 134 -2.34 -1.74 21.83
N GLU A 135 -1.04 -1.48 21.83
CA GLU A 135 -0.48 -0.14 21.96
C GLU A 135 -0.63 0.62 20.64
N ARG A 136 -0.20 0.02 19.56
CA ARG A 136 -0.24 0.60 18.22
C ARG A 136 -0.66 -0.46 17.22
N ILE A 137 -1.60 -0.12 16.34
CA ILE A 137 -2.11 -1.04 15.34
C ILE A 137 -1.79 -0.47 13.96
N SER A 138 -0.96 -1.18 13.21
CA SER A 138 -0.59 -0.86 11.83
C SER A 138 -1.34 -1.78 10.87
N ALA A 139 -2.10 -1.22 9.93
CA ALA A 139 -2.76 -1.98 8.88
C ALA A 139 -1.80 -2.17 7.69
N VAL A 140 -1.44 -3.42 7.39
CA VAL A 140 -0.66 -3.80 6.22
C VAL A 140 -1.62 -4.27 5.15
N ILE A 141 -1.82 -3.44 4.13
CA ILE A 141 -2.82 -3.63 3.08
C ILE A 141 -2.09 -3.78 1.74
N PRO A 142 -1.62 -5.00 1.37
CA PRO A 142 -0.86 -5.21 0.14
C PRO A 142 -1.61 -4.74 -1.11
N TYR A 143 -2.93 -4.91 -1.16
CA TYR A 143 -3.81 -4.29 -2.15
C TYR A 143 -4.88 -3.45 -1.47
N PHE A 144 -4.89 -2.15 -1.77
CA PHE A 144 -5.86 -1.19 -1.25
C PHE A 144 -7.07 -1.09 -2.17
N GLY A 145 -8.16 -1.73 -1.78
CA GLY A 145 -9.44 -1.68 -2.49
C GLY A 145 -10.05 -0.28 -2.49
N TYR A 146 -10.98 -0.03 -3.44
CA TYR A 146 -11.62 1.29 -3.65
C TYR A 146 -10.68 2.41 -4.11
N ALA A 147 -9.39 2.16 -4.34
CA ALA A 147 -8.40 3.16 -4.76
C ALA A 147 -8.72 3.84 -6.10
N ARG A 148 -9.48 3.18 -6.99
CA ARG A 148 -9.84 3.72 -8.31
C ARG A 148 -10.79 4.91 -8.27
N GLN A 149 -11.47 5.15 -7.14
CA GLN A 149 -12.32 6.32 -6.91
C GLN A 149 -11.63 7.30 -5.95
N ASP A 150 -10.52 7.87 -6.42
CA ASP A 150 -9.67 8.81 -5.71
C ASP A 150 -10.06 10.28 -5.88
N ARG A 151 -10.87 10.58 -6.89
CA ARG A 151 -11.28 11.94 -7.25
C ARG A 151 -12.69 11.96 -7.84
N ARG A 152 -13.28 13.14 -7.82
CA ARG A 152 -14.55 13.41 -8.52
C ARG A 152 -14.28 14.04 -9.87
N PRO A 153 -14.53 13.35 -11.01
CA PRO A 153 -14.44 13.95 -12.32
C PRO A 153 -15.40 15.14 -12.48
N ARG A 154 -15.04 16.09 -13.34
CA ARG A 154 -15.91 17.25 -13.63
C ARG A 154 -17.27 16.75 -14.15
N SER A 155 -18.33 17.44 -13.75
CA SER A 155 -19.71 17.18 -14.18
C SER A 155 -20.32 15.85 -13.71
N THR A 156 -19.69 15.14 -12.77
CA THR A 156 -20.24 13.91 -12.19
C THR A 156 -20.57 14.06 -10.71
N ARG A 157 -21.58 13.32 -10.25
CA ARG A 157 -21.99 13.24 -8.83
C ARG A 157 -21.64 11.85 -8.30
N VAL A 158 -20.35 11.62 -8.06
CA VAL A 158 -19.81 10.34 -7.60
C VAL A 158 -19.11 10.51 -6.25
N PRO A 159 -19.03 9.46 -5.43
CA PRO A 159 -18.25 9.49 -4.18
C PRO A 159 -16.75 9.53 -4.48
N ILE A 160 -15.97 9.80 -3.42
CA ILE A 160 -14.53 9.54 -3.37
C ILE A 160 -14.36 8.36 -2.40
N SER A 161 -14.53 7.13 -2.91
CA SER A 161 -14.59 5.93 -2.06
C SER A 161 -13.27 5.65 -1.35
N ALA A 162 -12.13 6.01 -1.95
CA ALA A 162 -10.83 5.91 -1.29
C ALA A 162 -10.77 6.74 0.01
N LYS A 163 -11.39 7.95 0.03
CA LYS A 163 -11.49 8.77 1.25
C LYS A 163 -12.42 8.13 2.29
N VAL A 164 -13.49 7.48 1.87
CA VAL A 164 -14.40 6.77 2.79
C VAL A 164 -13.64 5.67 3.51
N VAL A 165 -12.90 4.84 2.78
CA VAL A 165 -12.07 3.75 3.35
C VAL A 165 -11.01 4.32 4.29
N ALA A 166 -10.31 5.39 3.90
CA ALA A 166 -9.33 6.05 4.76
C ALA A 166 -9.95 6.52 6.09
N ASN A 167 -11.14 7.13 6.05
CA ASN A 167 -11.85 7.56 7.26
C ASN A 167 -12.25 6.38 8.14
N LEU A 168 -12.74 5.28 7.57
CA LEU A 168 -13.13 4.08 8.32
C LEU A 168 -11.93 3.50 9.08
N LEU A 169 -10.79 3.33 8.41
CA LEU A 169 -9.56 2.82 9.01
C LEU A 169 -9.08 3.68 10.19
N GLN A 170 -9.08 5.00 10.02
CA GLN A 170 -8.71 5.93 11.09
C GLN A 170 -9.69 5.89 12.26
N THR A 171 -10.99 5.85 11.97
CA THR A 171 -12.05 5.86 13.00
C THR A 171 -11.99 4.63 13.90
N VAL A 172 -11.71 3.46 13.35
CA VAL A 172 -11.62 2.24 14.16
C VAL A 172 -10.33 2.19 15.01
N GLY A 173 -9.32 2.99 14.66
CA GLY A 173 -8.11 3.13 15.47
C GLY A 173 -6.81 2.62 14.82
N VAL A 174 -6.77 2.51 13.50
CA VAL A 174 -5.49 2.30 12.79
C VAL A 174 -4.58 3.49 13.04
N ALA A 175 -3.36 3.23 13.48
CA ALA A 175 -2.35 4.25 13.76
C ALA A 175 -1.39 4.51 12.58
N ARG A 176 -1.28 3.56 11.65
CA ARG A 176 -0.43 3.62 10.45
C ARG A 176 -0.98 2.69 9.38
N VAL A 177 -0.86 3.06 8.13
CA VAL A 177 -1.14 2.21 6.97
C VAL A 177 0.16 1.93 6.22
N LEU A 178 0.43 0.65 5.96
CA LEU A 178 1.42 0.20 4.99
C LEU A 178 0.68 -0.40 3.80
N THR A 179 0.93 0.11 2.61
CA THR A 179 0.29 -0.39 1.39
C THR A 179 1.28 -0.40 0.23
N MET A 180 0.90 -1.03 -0.89
CA MET A 180 1.77 -1.16 -2.05
C MET A 180 1.09 -0.59 -3.30
N ASP A 181 1.85 0.16 -4.12
CA ASP A 181 1.45 0.68 -5.44
C ASP A 181 0.02 1.23 -5.46
N LEU A 182 -0.28 2.21 -4.63
CA LEU A 182 -1.57 2.90 -4.68
C LEU A 182 -1.87 3.35 -6.12
N HIS A 183 -3.11 3.14 -6.55
CA HIS A 183 -3.56 3.56 -7.89
C HIS A 183 -3.29 5.06 -8.16
N ALA A 184 -3.34 5.86 -7.11
CA ALA A 184 -3.04 7.28 -7.15
C ALA A 184 -2.34 7.69 -5.86
N ASP A 185 -1.13 8.26 -5.96
CA ASP A 185 -0.29 8.61 -4.80
C ASP A 185 -0.96 9.63 -3.86
N GLN A 186 -1.82 10.51 -4.39
CA GLN A 186 -2.57 11.47 -3.59
C GLN A 186 -3.52 10.84 -2.56
N ILE A 187 -3.84 9.54 -2.66
CA ILE A 187 -4.63 8.82 -1.65
C ILE A 187 -3.95 8.87 -0.28
N GLN A 188 -2.62 8.93 -0.22
CA GLN A 188 -1.87 9.11 1.02
C GLN A 188 -2.34 10.36 1.78
N GLY A 189 -2.66 11.44 1.06
CA GLY A 189 -3.20 12.68 1.62
C GLY A 189 -4.65 12.59 2.14
N PHE A 190 -5.32 11.47 1.99
CA PHE A 190 -6.66 11.24 2.56
C PHE A 190 -6.61 10.80 4.01
N PHE A 191 -5.43 10.43 4.48
CA PHE A 191 -5.17 9.99 5.84
C PHE A 191 -4.56 11.12 6.67
N ASP A 192 -4.98 11.21 7.93
CA ASP A 192 -4.38 12.08 8.95
C ASP A 192 -3.32 11.30 9.78
N ILE A 193 -3.16 10.00 9.50
CA ILE A 193 -2.17 9.10 10.06
C ILE A 193 -1.08 8.81 9.03
N PRO A 194 0.12 8.37 9.45
CA PRO A 194 1.19 7.99 8.52
C PRO A 194 0.77 6.89 7.55
N VAL A 195 1.15 7.06 6.28
CA VAL A 195 0.97 6.08 5.21
C VAL A 195 2.32 5.81 4.56
N ASP A 196 2.73 4.55 4.59
CA ASP A 196 3.88 4.07 3.85
C ASP A 196 3.35 3.39 2.57
N ASN A 197 3.39 4.10 1.45
CA ASN A 197 3.12 3.52 0.13
C ASN A 197 4.43 3.02 -0.45
N ILE A 198 4.64 1.70 -0.43
CA ILE A 198 5.83 1.07 -1.02
C ILE A 198 5.54 0.64 -2.46
N TYR A 199 6.58 0.37 -3.22
CA TYR A 199 6.47 0.02 -4.63
C TYR A 199 6.97 -1.39 -4.89
N ALA A 200 6.26 -2.18 -5.72
CA ALA A 200 6.69 -3.50 -6.15
C ALA A 200 7.85 -3.46 -7.18
N SER A 201 8.18 -2.26 -7.66
CA SER A 201 9.19 -2.06 -8.70
C SER A 201 10.55 -2.73 -8.43
N PRO A 202 11.11 -2.81 -7.20
CA PRO A 202 12.36 -3.56 -6.96
C PRO A 202 12.23 -5.06 -7.30
N VAL A 203 11.07 -5.66 -6.97
CA VAL A 203 10.80 -7.07 -7.24
C VAL A 203 10.64 -7.31 -8.74
N LEU A 204 9.83 -6.46 -9.42
CA LEU A 204 9.58 -6.56 -10.86
C LEU A 204 10.86 -6.28 -11.67
N LEU A 205 11.65 -5.28 -11.27
CA LEU A 205 12.93 -4.94 -11.88
C LEU A 205 13.96 -6.07 -11.71
N GLY A 206 14.01 -6.68 -10.52
CA GLY A 206 14.90 -7.83 -10.27
C GLY A 206 14.63 -8.98 -11.22
N ASP A 207 13.36 -9.32 -11.43
CA ASP A 207 12.94 -10.34 -12.38
C ASP A 207 13.29 -9.97 -13.84
N LEU A 208 13.01 -8.73 -14.25
CA LEU A 208 13.34 -8.24 -15.59
C LEU A 208 14.85 -8.29 -15.88
N ARG A 209 15.68 -7.93 -14.91
CA ARG A 209 17.15 -8.04 -15.02
C ARG A 209 17.60 -9.49 -15.13
N GLN A 210 16.99 -10.39 -14.37
CA GLN A 210 17.29 -11.82 -14.42
C GLN A 210 16.88 -12.44 -15.76
N LYS A 211 15.75 -12.04 -16.33
CA LYS A 211 15.27 -12.50 -17.65
C LYS A 211 16.13 -12.00 -18.80
N ASN A 212 16.76 -10.85 -18.66
CA ASN A 212 17.70 -10.25 -19.62
C ASN A 212 17.19 -10.31 -21.06
N TYR A 213 15.99 -9.75 -21.29
CA TYR A 213 15.40 -9.72 -22.63
C TYR A 213 16.23 -8.86 -23.58
N ASP A 214 16.52 -9.39 -24.78
CA ASP A 214 17.22 -8.65 -25.82
C ASP A 214 16.35 -7.50 -26.34
N ASP A 215 16.97 -6.37 -26.67
CA ASP A 215 16.32 -5.19 -27.31
C ASP A 215 14.98 -4.83 -26.64
N LEU A 216 15.04 -4.63 -25.31
CA LEU A 216 13.88 -4.36 -24.48
C LEU A 216 13.39 -2.92 -24.65
N ILE A 217 12.07 -2.74 -24.69
CA ILE A 217 11.40 -1.43 -24.56
C ILE A 217 10.28 -1.53 -23.52
N VAL A 218 10.23 -0.55 -22.61
CA VAL A 218 9.11 -0.45 -21.66
C VAL A 218 7.97 0.31 -22.30
N VAL A 219 6.75 -0.18 -22.09
CA VAL A 219 5.53 0.41 -22.69
C VAL A 219 4.57 0.83 -21.58
N SER A 220 4.17 2.10 -21.59
CA SER A 220 3.06 2.55 -20.78
C SER A 220 1.73 2.26 -21.49
N PRO A 221 0.77 1.57 -20.87
CA PRO A 221 -0.50 1.24 -21.50
C PRO A 221 -1.43 2.44 -21.65
N ASP A 222 -1.13 3.56 -20.98
CA ASP A 222 -1.86 4.82 -21.09
C ASP A 222 -1.02 6.00 -20.60
N VAL A 223 -1.56 7.21 -20.69
CA VAL A 223 -0.87 8.43 -20.26
C VAL A 223 -0.68 8.49 -18.74
N GLY A 224 -1.56 7.88 -17.96
CA GLY A 224 -1.49 7.87 -16.49
C GLY A 224 -0.31 7.05 -15.95
N GLY A 225 0.04 5.95 -16.62
CA GLY A 225 1.14 5.04 -16.23
C GLY A 225 2.54 5.51 -16.67
N VAL A 226 2.65 6.62 -17.42
CA VAL A 226 3.92 7.07 -18.04
C VAL A 226 5.03 7.30 -17.01
N VAL A 227 4.72 7.86 -15.85
CA VAL A 227 5.73 8.13 -14.81
C VAL A 227 6.36 6.83 -14.33
N ARG A 228 5.55 5.83 -14.01
CA ARG A 228 5.99 4.49 -13.58
C ARG A 228 6.81 3.79 -14.66
N ALA A 229 6.31 3.77 -15.89
CA ALA A 229 7.00 3.14 -17.01
C ALA A 229 8.35 3.81 -17.34
N ARG A 230 8.42 5.15 -17.23
CA ARG A 230 9.66 5.92 -17.43
C ARG A 230 10.70 5.59 -16.35
N ALA A 231 10.28 5.51 -15.08
CA ALA A 231 11.18 5.14 -13.99
C ALA A 231 11.80 3.75 -14.23
N LEU A 232 10.98 2.78 -14.63
CA LEU A 232 11.43 1.43 -14.96
C LEU A 232 12.39 1.42 -16.17
N ALA A 233 12.03 2.11 -17.27
CA ALA A 233 12.87 2.20 -18.47
C ALA A 233 14.26 2.78 -18.15
N LYS A 234 14.32 3.85 -17.34
CA LYS A 234 15.57 4.47 -16.90
C LYS A 234 16.44 3.50 -16.10
N GLN A 235 15.85 2.72 -15.17
CA GLN A 235 16.58 1.73 -14.36
C GLN A 235 17.09 0.51 -15.19
N LEU A 236 16.41 0.19 -16.29
CA LEU A 236 16.80 -0.84 -17.22
C LEU A 236 17.76 -0.34 -18.32
N GLY A 237 17.93 0.99 -18.44
CA GLY A 237 18.73 1.58 -19.50
C GLY A 237 18.13 1.37 -20.90
N CYS A 238 16.79 1.29 -21.01
CA CYS A 238 16.09 1.04 -22.25
C CYS A 238 15.11 2.18 -22.59
N ASP A 239 14.56 2.14 -23.82
CA ASP A 239 13.61 3.13 -24.29
C ASP A 239 12.22 2.97 -23.70
N LEU A 240 11.39 4.01 -23.87
CA LEU A 240 10.00 4.07 -23.45
C LEU A 240 9.08 4.28 -24.66
N ALA A 241 8.03 3.48 -24.76
CA ALA A 241 6.90 3.75 -25.65
C ALA A 241 5.63 4.01 -24.84
N ILE A 242 4.67 4.73 -25.45
CA ILE A 242 3.41 5.10 -24.81
C ILE A 242 2.26 4.74 -25.73
N ILE A 243 1.22 4.12 -25.19
CA ILE A 243 -0.04 3.90 -25.91
C ILE A 243 -1.00 5.03 -25.55
N ASP A 244 -1.23 5.92 -26.53
CA ASP A 244 -2.23 7.00 -26.42
C ASP A 244 -3.60 6.50 -26.88
N LYS A 245 -4.55 6.48 -25.93
CA LYS A 245 -5.94 6.05 -26.16
C LYS A 245 -6.80 7.24 -26.48
N ARG A 246 -7.30 7.33 -27.71
CA ARG A 246 -8.22 8.39 -28.14
C ARG A 246 -9.60 7.82 -28.43
N ARG A 247 -10.61 8.40 -27.80
CA ARG A 247 -12.02 8.20 -28.16
C ARG A 247 -12.49 9.37 -28.99
N PRO A 248 -12.49 9.29 -30.33
CA PRO A 248 -12.85 10.43 -31.18
C PRO A 248 -14.31 10.86 -31.00
N LYS A 249 -15.22 9.94 -30.63
CA LYS A 249 -16.66 10.20 -30.33
C LYS A 249 -17.20 9.12 -29.41
N ALA A 250 -18.29 9.43 -28.69
CA ALA A 250 -19.08 8.42 -27.98
C ALA A 250 -19.57 7.33 -28.98
N ASN A 251 -19.41 6.06 -28.64
CA ASN A 251 -19.76 4.87 -29.44
C ASN A 251 -18.87 4.61 -30.69
N VAL A 252 -17.69 5.21 -30.79
CA VAL A 252 -16.68 4.84 -31.78
C VAL A 252 -15.61 3.96 -31.14
N SER A 253 -15.09 2.99 -31.90
CA SER A 253 -14.00 2.12 -31.46
C SER A 253 -12.83 2.96 -30.94
N GLU A 254 -12.27 2.53 -29.82
CA GLU A 254 -11.09 3.16 -29.20
C GLU A 254 -9.90 2.98 -30.15
N VAL A 255 -9.29 4.09 -30.57
CA VAL A 255 -8.10 4.06 -31.42
C VAL A 255 -6.89 4.21 -30.50
N MET A 256 -5.96 3.26 -30.59
CA MET A 256 -4.70 3.28 -29.86
C MET A 256 -3.57 3.71 -30.78
N HIS A 257 -2.85 4.77 -30.41
CA HIS A 257 -1.65 5.23 -31.10
C HIS A 257 -0.42 4.88 -30.25
N VAL A 258 0.55 4.19 -30.85
CA VAL A 258 1.83 3.92 -30.20
C VAL A 258 2.79 5.06 -30.55
N ILE A 259 3.38 5.63 -29.51
CA ILE A 259 4.41 6.66 -29.61
C ILE A 259 5.72 5.99 -29.15
N GLY A 260 6.71 5.85 -30.02
CA GLY A 260 7.98 5.16 -29.81
C GLY A 260 8.23 4.09 -30.86
N GLU A 261 9.49 3.70 -31.02
CA GLU A 261 9.94 2.70 -32.00
C GLU A 261 9.93 1.31 -31.37
N ILE A 262 9.02 0.46 -31.82
CA ILE A 262 8.77 -0.88 -31.22
C ILE A 262 8.98 -2.04 -32.18
N GLU A 263 9.18 -1.76 -33.47
CA GLU A 263 9.35 -2.77 -34.51
C GLU A 263 10.57 -3.68 -34.21
N GLY A 264 10.37 -4.98 -34.23
CA GLY A 264 11.39 -6.00 -33.96
C GLY A 264 11.78 -6.16 -32.49
N ARG A 265 11.26 -5.33 -31.57
CA ARG A 265 11.67 -5.26 -30.16
C ARG A 265 10.83 -6.12 -29.23
N ASN A 266 11.38 -6.44 -28.07
CA ASN A 266 10.65 -7.05 -26.96
C ASN A 266 9.99 -5.94 -26.12
N CYS A 267 8.66 -5.94 -26.06
CA CYS A 267 7.87 -4.92 -25.36
C CYS A 267 7.45 -5.42 -23.98
N VAL A 268 7.68 -4.63 -22.93
CA VAL A 268 7.18 -4.87 -21.57
C VAL A 268 6.15 -3.79 -21.22
N ILE A 269 4.88 -4.19 -21.16
CA ILE A 269 3.80 -3.32 -20.69
C ILE A 269 3.85 -3.28 -19.15
N MET A 270 3.94 -2.08 -18.57
CA MET A 270 3.98 -1.88 -17.12
C MET A 270 2.72 -1.19 -16.63
N ASP A 271 2.00 -1.82 -15.71
CA ASP A 271 0.76 -1.27 -15.12
C ASP A 271 0.72 -1.51 -13.60
N ASP A 272 -0.14 -0.80 -12.87
CA ASP A 272 -0.38 -1.04 -11.44
C ASP A 272 -1.34 -2.20 -11.21
N MET A 273 -2.37 -2.35 -12.05
CA MET A 273 -3.37 -3.39 -11.87
C MET A 273 -3.91 -3.93 -13.19
N ILE A 274 -4.21 -5.22 -13.21
CA ILE A 274 -4.96 -5.86 -14.29
C ILE A 274 -6.33 -6.28 -13.76
N ASP A 275 -7.38 -5.58 -14.20
CA ASP A 275 -8.75 -5.89 -13.82
C ASP A 275 -9.37 -6.90 -14.81
N THR A 276 -10.09 -6.46 -15.83
CA THR A 276 -10.73 -7.35 -16.82
C THR A 276 -9.81 -7.76 -17.98
N ALA A 277 -8.56 -7.35 -17.98
CA ALA A 277 -7.55 -7.54 -19.00
C ALA A 277 -7.89 -6.99 -20.41
N GLY A 278 -9.04 -6.38 -20.60
CA GLY A 278 -9.47 -5.91 -21.92
C GLY A 278 -8.52 -4.86 -22.53
N THR A 279 -8.09 -3.89 -21.74
CA THR A 279 -7.13 -2.86 -22.17
C THR A 279 -5.76 -3.46 -22.45
N LEU A 280 -5.28 -4.35 -21.58
CA LEU A 280 -3.99 -4.99 -21.71
C LEU A 280 -3.88 -5.83 -22.98
N VAL A 281 -4.91 -6.66 -23.27
CA VAL A 281 -4.94 -7.52 -24.47
C VAL A 281 -4.94 -6.68 -25.74
N LYS A 282 -5.80 -5.64 -25.82
CA LYS A 282 -5.80 -4.71 -26.95
C LYS A 282 -4.48 -3.98 -27.12
N ALA A 283 -3.85 -3.57 -26.03
CA ALA A 283 -2.52 -2.96 -26.09
C ALA A 283 -1.49 -3.92 -26.69
N ALA A 284 -1.51 -5.18 -26.27
CA ALA A 284 -0.62 -6.21 -26.81
C ALA A 284 -0.87 -6.49 -28.29
N GLU A 285 -2.14 -6.53 -28.74
CA GLU A 285 -2.52 -6.69 -30.13
C GLU A 285 -1.95 -5.56 -31.00
N VAL A 286 -2.15 -4.31 -30.57
CA VAL A 286 -1.63 -3.13 -31.28
C VAL A 286 -0.08 -3.14 -31.34
N LEU A 287 0.60 -3.57 -30.29
CA LEU A 287 2.06 -3.71 -30.30
C LEU A 287 2.51 -4.80 -31.29
N LYS A 288 1.83 -5.94 -31.36
CA LYS A 288 2.12 -7.00 -32.35
C LYS A 288 1.85 -6.54 -33.78
N GLU A 289 0.74 -5.84 -34.04
CA GLU A 289 0.41 -5.24 -35.33
C GLU A 289 1.48 -4.24 -35.80
N ARG A 290 2.15 -3.56 -34.85
CA ARG A 290 3.26 -2.65 -35.09
C ARG A 290 4.62 -3.32 -35.16
N GLY A 291 4.68 -4.65 -35.22
CA GLY A 291 5.89 -5.41 -35.42
C GLY A 291 6.67 -5.77 -34.14
N ALA A 292 6.08 -5.65 -32.94
CA ALA A 292 6.74 -6.11 -31.74
C ALA A 292 7.06 -7.62 -31.82
N LYS A 293 8.30 -7.99 -31.47
CA LYS A 293 8.78 -9.38 -31.48
C LYS A 293 8.03 -10.21 -30.43
N LYS A 294 8.03 -9.74 -29.19
CA LYS A 294 7.30 -10.32 -28.07
C LYS A 294 6.68 -9.24 -27.22
N VAL A 295 5.59 -9.57 -26.53
CA VAL A 295 4.87 -8.66 -25.63
C VAL A 295 4.67 -9.33 -24.29
N TYR A 296 5.27 -8.77 -23.27
CA TYR A 296 5.15 -9.14 -21.88
C TYR A 296 4.35 -8.09 -21.12
N ALA A 297 3.66 -8.49 -20.06
CA ALA A 297 3.02 -7.57 -19.13
C ALA A 297 3.57 -7.78 -17.73
N TYR A 298 3.90 -6.71 -17.05
CA TYR A 298 4.30 -6.70 -15.65
C TYR A 298 3.34 -5.84 -14.87
N CYS A 299 2.80 -6.38 -13.78
CA CYS A 299 1.76 -5.71 -13.01
C CYS A 299 1.85 -6.04 -11.52
N THR A 300 1.54 -5.06 -10.68
CA THR A 300 1.54 -5.27 -9.24
C THR A 300 0.29 -6.03 -8.79
N HIS A 301 -0.91 -5.57 -9.17
CA HIS A 301 -2.16 -6.09 -8.62
C HIS A 301 -2.98 -6.92 -9.62
N PRO A 302 -2.99 -8.27 -9.49
CA PRO A 302 -3.78 -9.15 -10.34
C PRO A 302 -5.22 -9.24 -9.85
N ILE A 303 -6.06 -8.25 -10.17
CA ILE A 303 -7.47 -8.29 -9.77
C ILE A 303 -8.19 -9.40 -10.52
N PHE A 304 -7.92 -9.56 -11.83
CA PHE A 304 -8.42 -10.62 -12.71
C PHE A 304 -9.93 -10.85 -12.62
N SER A 305 -10.71 -9.78 -12.66
CA SER A 305 -12.17 -9.88 -12.59
C SER A 305 -12.79 -10.28 -13.92
N GLY A 306 -13.98 -10.91 -13.84
CA GLY A 306 -14.77 -11.29 -14.99
C GLY A 306 -13.99 -12.17 -15.99
N PRO A 307 -13.95 -11.81 -17.30
CA PRO A 307 -13.32 -12.62 -18.33
C PRO A 307 -11.79 -12.44 -18.46
N ALA A 308 -11.11 -11.93 -17.44
CA ALA A 308 -9.68 -11.59 -17.53
C ALA A 308 -8.82 -12.79 -17.93
N ILE A 309 -8.99 -13.91 -17.25
CA ILE A 309 -8.20 -15.13 -17.52
C ILE A 309 -8.48 -15.69 -18.90
N GLU A 310 -9.75 -15.74 -19.31
CA GLU A 310 -10.14 -16.15 -20.66
C GLU A 310 -9.45 -15.28 -21.72
N ARG A 311 -9.48 -13.96 -21.57
CA ARG A 311 -8.84 -13.02 -22.50
C ARG A 311 -7.32 -13.17 -22.56
N ILE A 312 -6.66 -13.44 -21.44
CA ILE A 312 -5.22 -13.68 -21.40
C ILE A 312 -4.87 -15.01 -22.06
N THR A 313 -5.70 -16.04 -21.87
CA THR A 313 -5.41 -17.40 -22.35
C THR A 313 -5.72 -17.56 -23.83
N GLN A 314 -6.90 -17.09 -24.28
CA GLN A 314 -7.42 -17.33 -25.62
C GLN A 314 -6.99 -16.25 -26.60
N GLY A 315 -6.18 -16.61 -27.60
CA GLY A 315 -5.85 -15.73 -28.74
C GLY A 315 -5.12 -14.45 -28.39
N SER A 316 -4.66 -14.29 -27.14
CA SER A 316 -3.98 -13.08 -26.69
C SER A 316 -2.59 -12.93 -27.33
N ALA A 317 -2.30 -11.73 -27.78
CA ALA A 317 -0.97 -11.32 -28.27
C ALA A 317 0.10 -11.25 -27.16
N LEU A 318 -0.28 -11.51 -25.90
CA LEU A 318 0.62 -11.57 -24.75
C LEU A 318 1.40 -12.88 -24.74
N ASP A 319 2.71 -12.78 -24.62
CA ASP A 319 3.62 -13.94 -24.45
C ASP A 319 3.69 -14.39 -22.98
N GLU A 320 3.75 -13.46 -22.02
CA GLU A 320 3.73 -13.73 -20.57
C GLU A 320 3.11 -12.56 -19.81
N VAL A 321 2.44 -12.85 -18.70
CA VAL A 321 1.92 -11.88 -17.73
C VAL A 321 2.55 -12.17 -16.39
N VAL A 322 3.38 -11.26 -15.91
CA VAL A 322 4.06 -11.33 -14.62
C VAL A 322 3.37 -10.42 -13.62
N ILE A 323 2.96 -11.00 -12.51
CA ILE A 323 2.20 -10.31 -11.47
C ILE A 323 2.80 -10.56 -10.09
N THR A 324 2.39 -9.79 -9.10
CA THR A 324 2.76 -10.08 -7.71
C THR A 324 1.69 -10.87 -6.97
N ASN A 325 2.01 -11.31 -5.75
CA ASN A 325 1.07 -12.00 -4.87
C ASN A 325 0.35 -11.07 -3.89
N THR A 326 0.19 -9.79 -4.21
CA THR A 326 -0.62 -8.83 -3.41
C THR A 326 -2.08 -9.23 -3.30
N ILE A 327 -2.58 -9.96 -4.31
CA ILE A 327 -3.91 -10.58 -4.39
C ILE A 327 -3.68 -12.07 -4.66
N PRO A 328 -4.35 -12.98 -3.95
CA PRO A 328 -4.25 -14.41 -4.24
C PRO A 328 -4.84 -14.74 -5.60
N LEU A 329 -4.20 -15.67 -6.31
CA LEU A 329 -4.71 -16.15 -7.59
C LEU A 329 -5.90 -17.08 -7.40
N SER A 330 -6.88 -16.98 -8.29
CA SER A 330 -7.90 -18.02 -8.45
C SER A 330 -7.30 -19.29 -9.07
N ASP A 331 -7.97 -20.42 -8.91
CA ASP A 331 -7.55 -21.68 -9.51
C ASP A 331 -7.34 -21.57 -11.03
N ALA A 332 -8.25 -20.87 -11.72
CA ALA A 332 -8.14 -20.63 -13.16
C ALA A 332 -6.90 -19.81 -13.53
N ALA A 333 -6.57 -18.80 -12.72
CA ALA A 333 -5.37 -17.98 -12.94
C ALA A 333 -4.07 -18.77 -12.66
N SER A 334 -4.08 -19.60 -11.62
CA SER A 334 -2.94 -20.45 -11.24
C SER A 334 -2.62 -21.51 -12.29
N GLN A 335 -3.63 -21.99 -13.02
CA GLN A 335 -3.48 -22.98 -14.09
C GLN A 335 -3.14 -22.34 -15.44
N CYS A 336 -3.17 -21.02 -15.57
CA CYS A 336 -2.87 -20.33 -16.83
C CYS A 336 -1.34 -20.29 -17.07
N GLY A 337 -0.89 -21.04 -18.05
CA GLY A 337 0.55 -21.12 -18.38
C GLY A 337 1.21 -19.82 -18.86
N LYS A 338 0.43 -18.75 -19.11
CA LYS A 338 0.95 -17.43 -19.43
C LYS A 338 1.14 -16.54 -18.20
N ILE A 339 0.60 -16.92 -17.04
CA ILE A 339 0.65 -16.11 -15.81
C ILE A 339 1.78 -16.65 -14.91
N ARG A 340 2.65 -15.75 -14.48
CA ARG A 340 3.71 -16.04 -13.51
C ARG A 340 3.63 -15.05 -12.34
N GLN A 341 3.71 -15.58 -11.13
CA GLN A 341 3.59 -14.80 -9.90
C GLN A 341 4.94 -14.63 -9.22
N LEU A 342 5.21 -13.41 -8.75
CA LEU A 342 6.37 -13.05 -7.93
C LEU A 342 5.90 -12.73 -6.51
N SER A 343 6.66 -13.14 -5.51
CA SER A 343 6.35 -12.80 -4.12
C SER A 343 6.89 -11.43 -3.75
N VAL A 344 6.06 -10.63 -3.08
CA VAL A 344 6.45 -9.36 -2.45
C VAL A 344 6.67 -9.50 -0.94
N ALA A 345 6.62 -10.71 -0.41
CA ALA A 345 6.70 -10.98 1.02
C ALA A 345 7.98 -10.43 1.65
N SER A 346 9.14 -10.63 1.03
CA SER A 346 10.43 -10.13 1.54
C SER A 346 10.47 -8.61 1.65
N LEU A 347 9.90 -7.90 0.66
CA LEU A 347 9.86 -6.44 0.64
C LEU A 347 8.92 -5.90 1.74
N ILE A 348 7.73 -6.50 1.90
CA ILE A 348 6.80 -6.13 2.97
C ILE A 348 7.40 -6.44 4.35
N ALA A 349 8.03 -7.61 4.51
CA ALA A 349 8.69 -8.01 5.75
C ALA A 349 9.81 -7.03 6.15
N GLU A 350 10.69 -6.66 5.23
CA GLU A 350 11.73 -5.67 5.48
C GLU A 350 11.14 -4.31 5.86
N THR A 351 10.05 -3.90 5.20
CA THR A 351 9.35 -2.66 5.54
C THR A 351 8.76 -2.71 6.95
N ILE A 352 8.10 -3.80 7.32
CA ILE A 352 7.57 -4.00 8.69
C ILE A 352 8.71 -3.95 9.72
N SER A 353 9.83 -4.63 9.45
CA SER A 353 11.01 -4.61 10.32
C SER A 353 11.54 -3.20 10.55
N ARG A 354 11.66 -2.39 9.49
CA ARG A 354 12.10 -0.98 9.59
C ARG A 354 11.13 -0.11 10.35
N ILE A 355 9.82 -0.25 10.09
CA ILE A 355 8.78 0.48 10.83
C ILE A 355 8.86 0.15 12.33
N ALA A 356 9.00 -1.13 12.68
CA ALA A 356 9.10 -1.57 14.07
C ALA A 356 10.35 -1.04 14.77
N LYS A 357 11.48 -0.93 14.05
CA LYS A 357 12.75 -0.40 14.57
C LYS A 357 12.86 1.13 14.50
N GLY A 358 11.90 1.83 13.90
CA GLY A 358 11.97 3.26 13.66
C GLY A 358 13.01 3.66 12.60
N GLU A 359 13.33 2.75 11.67
CA GLU A 359 14.26 2.98 10.57
C GLU A 359 13.58 3.55 9.33
N SER A 360 14.35 4.18 8.43
CA SER A 360 13.82 4.76 7.19
C SER A 360 13.34 3.69 6.22
N VAL A 361 12.08 3.80 5.79
CA VAL A 361 11.49 3.00 4.71
C VAL A 361 11.95 3.50 3.34
N MET A 362 12.19 4.81 3.20
CA MET A 362 12.58 5.43 1.92
C MET A 362 13.90 4.88 1.37
N SER A 363 14.83 4.48 2.24
CA SER A 363 16.10 3.90 1.81
C SER A 363 15.97 2.57 1.05
N LEU A 364 14.80 1.91 1.10
CA LEU A 364 14.51 0.75 0.25
C LEU A 364 14.32 1.13 -1.23
N PHE A 365 14.09 2.41 -1.50
CA PHE A 365 13.78 2.95 -2.81
C PHE A 365 14.74 4.06 -3.24
N SER A 366 15.85 4.28 -2.51
CA SER A 366 16.80 5.39 -2.73
C SER A 366 17.37 5.43 -4.15
N ASP A 367 17.53 4.28 -4.78
CA ASP A 367 17.94 4.21 -6.19
C ASP A 367 16.84 4.68 -7.16
N GLN A 368 15.60 4.85 -6.67
CA GLN A 368 14.46 5.35 -7.44
C GLN A 368 14.28 6.87 -7.33
N GLU A 369 14.63 7.48 -6.16
CA GLU A 369 14.49 8.93 -5.94
C GLU A 369 15.39 9.80 -6.83
N GLN A 370 16.52 9.28 -7.28
CA GLN A 370 17.36 9.97 -8.26
C GLN A 370 16.75 10.05 -9.67
N LEU A 371 15.50 9.61 -9.82
CA LEU A 371 14.83 9.40 -11.09
C LEU A 371 13.66 10.38 -11.36
N PHE A 372 13.26 11.18 -10.37
CA PHE A 372 12.19 12.19 -10.48
C PHE A 372 12.73 13.61 -10.56
#